data_ed4ecb1f585ee234758fec91540a33c9
#
_entry.id   ed4ecb1f585ee234758fec91540a33c9
#
_cell.length_a   1.000
_cell.length_b   1.000
_cell.length_c   1.000
_cell.angle_alpha   90.00
_cell.angle_beta   90.00
_cell.angle_gamma   90.00
#
_symmetry.space_group_name_H-M   'P 1'
#
loop_
_entity.id
_entity.type
_entity.pdbx_description
1 polymer ?
#
loop_
_entity_poly.entity_id
_entity_poly.type
_entity_poly.pdbx_seq_one_letter_code
_entity_poly.pdbx_strand_id
1 'polypeptide(L)'
;MTDVPPRHPPRDSGDAWVEGPDGRRFWGRYGAAGLLVHDPASGILLQHRAEWSHFGGTWGLPGGARHEGESAMAGAIREAGEEAGVPADALEIAFTSVLELGFWSYETVVTRALRPFQPSIGDTESLELRWVPLDEVDALPLHPGFGASWPQLRGRLGESHRIVVDAANVVGSRPDGWWKDRAGAAARLLRQVEALSAAGVDASEFGLSMGRTWPQFSVVLEGQARKGAPDGASTPREQSDGASSPGEQSDGASRSSVQNGVEPSMAALTPEVTVVRAEGSGDDAIVAEVARSTRIAPGDQATTIVVTADRELSDRVAAFGAEVRGPRWLLDLLDAVIRP
;
A
#
# COMPACT_ATOMS: atom_id res chain seq x y z
N MET A 1 -17.90 -21.33 -41.56
CA MET A 1 -17.26 -21.03 -40.28
C MET A 1 -18.19 -20.08 -39.55
N THR A 2 -18.94 -20.57 -38.60
CA THR A 2 -19.87 -19.77 -37.80
C THR A 2 -19.05 -19.03 -36.78
N ASP A 3 -18.99 -17.71 -36.96
CA ASP A 3 -18.39 -16.77 -36.01
C ASP A 3 -19.20 -16.82 -34.71
N VAL A 4 -18.73 -17.58 -33.72
CA VAL A 4 -19.33 -17.58 -32.38
C VAL A 4 -18.83 -16.33 -31.70
N PRO A 5 -19.71 -15.36 -31.35
CA PRO A 5 -19.28 -14.16 -30.67
C PRO A 5 -18.58 -14.55 -29.36
N PRO A 6 -17.49 -13.82 -28.96
CA PRO A 6 -16.78 -14.11 -27.72
C PRO A 6 -17.78 -14.11 -26.56
N ARG A 7 -17.72 -15.16 -25.73
CA ARG A 7 -18.56 -15.23 -24.52
C ARG A 7 -18.02 -14.14 -23.58
N HIS A 8 -18.84 -13.10 -23.38
CA HIS A 8 -18.59 -12.19 -22.28
C HIS A 8 -18.62 -12.98 -20.96
N PRO A 9 -17.70 -12.70 -20.03
CA PRO A 9 -17.79 -13.27 -18.69
C PRO A 9 -19.17 -12.95 -18.09
N PRO A 10 -19.68 -13.77 -17.16
CA PRO A 10 -20.95 -13.47 -16.49
C PRO A 10 -20.87 -12.06 -15.87
N ARG A 11 -21.92 -11.26 -16.08
CA ARG A 11 -21.99 -9.92 -15.53
C ARG A 11 -22.10 -9.98 -14.02
N ASP A 12 -21.19 -9.28 -13.35
CA ASP A 12 -21.20 -9.12 -11.92
C ASP A 12 -22.16 -8.01 -11.46
N SER A 13 -22.42 -7.90 -10.17
CA SER A 13 -23.39 -6.94 -9.61
C SER A 13 -23.02 -5.48 -9.90
N GLY A 14 -21.73 -5.21 -10.11
CA GLY A 14 -21.19 -3.90 -10.44
C GLY A 14 -21.19 -3.53 -11.92
N ASP A 15 -21.41 -4.50 -12.82
CA ASP A 15 -21.27 -4.36 -14.28
C ASP A 15 -22.41 -3.56 -14.91
N ALA A 16 -22.36 -2.26 -14.77
CA ALA A 16 -23.32 -1.34 -15.35
C ALA A 16 -22.69 0.03 -15.65
N TRP A 17 -23.23 0.69 -16.68
CA TRP A 17 -22.90 2.07 -16.99
C TRP A 17 -23.64 3.02 -16.05
N VAL A 18 -22.94 4.01 -15.54
CA VAL A 18 -23.50 5.15 -14.81
C VAL A 18 -23.36 6.38 -15.70
N GLU A 19 -24.46 7.15 -15.87
CA GLU A 19 -24.47 8.37 -16.67
C GLU A 19 -24.33 9.59 -15.76
N GLY A 20 -23.36 10.43 -16.05
CA GLY A 20 -23.14 11.67 -15.35
C GLY A 20 -24.08 12.80 -15.81
N PRO A 21 -24.12 13.92 -15.06
CA PRO A 21 -24.95 15.07 -15.40
C PRO A 21 -24.64 15.71 -16.76
N ASP A 22 -23.44 15.49 -17.28
CA ASP A 22 -22.95 15.98 -18.58
C ASP A 22 -23.14 14.98 -19.73
N GLY A 23 -23.83 13.86 -19.47
CA GLY A 23 -24.08 12.79 -20.43
C GLY A 23 -22.90 11.85 -20.67
N ARG A 24 -21.77 12.06 -19.99
CA ARG A 24 -20.66 11.10 -20.02
C ARG A 24 -21.03 9.83 -19.27
N ARG A 25 -20.56 8.71 -19.75
CA ARG A 25 -20.83 7.39 -19.17
C ARG A 25 -19.58 6.80 -18.54
N PHE A 26 -19.74 6.23 -17.37
CA PHE A 26 -18.70 5.62 -16.58
C PHE A 26 -19.05 4.17 -16.28
N TRP A 27 -18.05 3.29 -16.35
CA TRP A 27 -18.24 1.87 -16.06
C TRP A 27 -18.13 1.61 -14.57
N GLY A 28 -19.02 0.77 -14.03
CA GLY A 28 -19.06 0.37 -12.62
C GLY A 28 -20.14 1.10 -11.83
N ARG A 29 -21.24 0.37 -11.52
CA ARG A 29 -22.38 0.90 -10.73
C ARG A 29 -21.95 1.45 -9.37
N TYR A 30 -21.00 0.78 -8.73
CA TYR A 30 -20.50 1.13 -7.39
C TYR A 30 -19.14 1.83 -7.44
N GLY A 31 -18.79 2.40 -8.59
CA GLY A 31 -17.47 2.91 -8.91
C GLY A 31 -16.57 1.83 -9.53
N ALA A 32 -15.36 2.22 -9.85
CA ALA A 32 -14.35 1.33 -10.40
C ALA A 32 -13.01 1.51 -9.68
N ALA A 33 -12.13 0.51 -9.83
CA ALA A 33 -10.79 0.57 -9.25
C ALA A 33 -9.78 -0.10 -10.17
N GLY A 34 -8.53 0.37 -10.12
CA GLY A 34 -7.44 -0.21 -10.88
C GLY A 34 -6.16 -0.29 -10.03
N LEU A 35 -5.35 -1.30 -10.32
CA LEU A 35 -4.11 -1.56 -9.61
C LEU A 35 -2.90 -1.07 -10.38
N LEU A 36 -2.15 -0.14 -9.81
CA LEU A 36 -0.83 0.24 -10.29
C LEU A 36 0.22 -0.53 -9.49
N VAL A 37 0.89 -1.49 -10.13
CA VAL A 37 2.01 -2.20 -9.51
C VAL A 37 3.31 -1.55 -9.97
N HIS A 38 4.12 -1.10 -9.03
CA HIS A 38 5.46 -0.53 -9.28
C HIS A 38 6.55 -1.48 -8.80
N ASP A 39 7.47 -1.80 -9.69
CA ASP A 39 8.74 -2.47 -9.41
C ASP A 39 9.87 -1.48 -9.75
N PRO A 40 10.72 -1.07 -8.79
CA PRO A 40 11.80 -0.12 -9.06
C PRO A 40 12.77 -0.54 -10.17
N ALA A 41 12.91 -1.85 -10.42
CA ALA A 41 13.81 -2.37 -11.46
C ALA A 41 13.14 -2.45 -12.85
N SER A 42 11.82 -2.71 -12.89
CA SER A 42 11.10 -3.01 -14.15
C SER A 42 10.13 -1.90 -14.57
N GLY A 43 9.80 -0.95 -13.68
CA GLY A 43 8.83 0.12 -13.92
C GLY A 43 7.44 -0.22 -13.42
N ILE A 44 6.39 0.00 -14.21
CA ILE A 44 5.01 -0.30 -13.85
C ILE A 44 4.39 -1.36 -14.76
N LEU A 45 3.49 -2.16 -14.19
CA LEU A 45 2.72 -3.14 -14.97
C LEU A 45 1.56 -2.44 -15.68
N LEU A 46 1.52 -2.55 -17.00
CA LEU A 46 0.43 -2.05 -17.84
C LEU A 46 -0.21 -3.16 -18.68
N GLN A 47 -1.50 -2.97 -18.95
CA GLN A 47 -2.35 -3.78 -19.80
C GLN A 47 -2.60 -3.07 -21.12
N HIS A 48 -2.32 -3.70 -22.26
CA HIS A 48 -2.77 -3.28 -23.58
C HIS A 48 -4.19 -3.81 -23.81
N ARG A 49 -5.15 -2.90 -23.83
CA ARG A 49 -6.58 -3.22 -23.88
C ARG A 49 -7.00 -3.72 -25.25
N ALA A 50 -7.84 -4.76 -25.28
CA ALA A 50 -8.41 -5.29 -26.52
C ALA A 50 -9.20 -4.23 -27.28
N GLU A 51 -9.13 -4.24 -28.63
CA GLU A 51 -9.72 -3.24 -29.51
C GLU A 51 -11.26 -3.06 -29.33
N TRP A 52 -11.95 -4.11 -28.91
CA TRP A 52 -13.40 -4.10 -28.68
C TRP A 52 -13.80 -3.57 -27.30
N SER A 53 -12.85 -3.40 -26.38
CA SER A 53 -13.10 -2.90 -25.02
C SER A 53 -13.25 -1.37 -25.01
N HIS A 54 -13.74 -0.82 -23.88
CA HIS A 54 -13.84 0.63 -23.72
C HIS A 54 -12.44 1.26 -23.73
N PHE A 55 -12.20 2.21 -24.65
CA PHE A 55 -10.89 2.73 -25.02
C PHE A 55 -9.91 1.63 -25.47
N GLY A 56 -10.37 0.70 -26.32
CA GLY A 56 -9.54 -0.35 -26.91
C GLY A 56 -8.31 0.17 -27.63
N GLY A 57 -7.25 -0.65 -27.69
CA GLY A 57 -5.98 -0.28 -28.28
C GLY A 57 -5.13 0.67 -27.42
N THR A 58 -5.60 1.06 -26.23
CA THR A 58 -4.83 1.90 -25.29
C THR A 58 -4.18 1.08 -24.17
N TRP A 59 -3.17 1.66 -23.53
CA TRP A 59 -2.50 1.11 -22.37
C TRP A 59 -3.08 1.69 -21.08
N GLY A 60 -3.45 0.83 -20.15
CA GLY A 60 -4.04 1.20 -18.86
C GLY A 60 -3.60 0.31 -17.73
N LEU A 61 -4.17 0.53 -16.57
CA LEU A 61 -3.99 -0.33 -15.40
C LEU A 61 -4.96 -1.52 -15.50
N PRO A 62 -4.58 -2.73 -15.06
CA PRO A 62 -5.54 -3.77 -14.77
C PRO A 62 -6.58 -3.27 -13.77
N GLY A 63 -7.87 -3.51 -14.02
CA GLY A 63 -8.92 -3.02 -13.15
C GLY A 63 -10.27 -2.92 -13.81
N GLY A 64 -11.32 -2.85 -12.98
CA GLY A 64 -12.70 -2.90 -13.45
C GLY A 64 -13.71 -2.37 -12.46
N ALA A 65 -14.96 -2.82 -12.59
CA ALA A 65 -16.08 -2.43 -11.75
C ALA A 65 -15.97 -3.05 -10.36
N ARG A 66 -16.29 -2.27 -9.34
CA ARG A 66 -16.41 -2.77 -7.97
C ARG A 66 -17.75 -3.53 -7.82
N HIS A 67 -17.72 -4.63 -7.07
CA HIS A 67 -18.92 -5.33 -6.64
C HIS A 67 -19.67 -4.55 -5.55
N GLU A 68 -20.92 -4.93 -5.30
CA GLU A 68 -21.69 -4.34 -4.20
C GLU A 68 -21.02 -4.61 -2.84
N GLY A 69 -20.72 -3.54 -2.10
CA GLY A 69 -20.05 -3.63 -0.81
C GLY A 69 -18.54 -3.89 -0.88
N GLU A 70 -17.97 -4.06 -2.07
CA GLU A 70 -16.54 -4.27 -2.25
C GLU A 70 -15.76 -2.96 -2.06
N SER A 71 -14.67 -2.99 -1.28
CA SER A 71 -13.77 -1.87 -1.20
C SER A 71 -13.01 -1.67 -2.52
N ALA A 72 -12.59 -0.44 -2.83
CA ALA A 72 -11.82 -0.18 -4.05
C ALA A 72 -10.50 -0.98 -4.08
N MET A 73 -9.86 -1.15 -2.92
CA MET A 73 -8.65 -1.95 -2.81
C MET A 73 -8.91 -3.43 -3.13
N ALA A 74 -9.98 -4.01 -2.58
CA ALA A 74 -10.33 -5.41 -2.86
C ALA A 74 -10.63 -5.61 -4.35
N GLY A 75 -11.42 -4.69 -4.94
CA GLY A 75 -11.75 -4.72 -6.37
C GLY A 75 -10.52 -4.61 -7.27
N ALA A 76 -9.62 -3.66 -7.00
CA ALA A 76 -8.39 -3.49 -7.79
C ALA A 76 -7.49 -4.73 -7.75
N ILE A 77 -7.36 -5.37 -6.57
CA ILE A 77 -6.54 -6.58 -6.40
C ILE A 77 -7.19 -7.78 -7.09
N ARG A 78 -8.51 -7.95 -6.95
CA ARG A 78 -9.27 -9.01 -7.62
C ARG A 78 -9.12 -8.92 -9.13
N GLU A 79 -9.43 -7.76 -9.70
CA GLU A 79 -9.33 -7.51 -11.15
C GLU A 79 -7.92 -7.75 -11.67
N ALA A 80 -6.88 -7.22 -10.99
CA ALA A 80 -5.50 -7.43 -11.39
C ALA A 80 -5.07 -8.90 -11.29
N GLY A 81 -5.63 -9.65 -10.34
CA GLY A 81 -5.45 -11.09 -10.25
C GLY A 81 -6.10 -11.83 -11.40
N GLU A 82 -7.32 -11.46 -11.77
CA GLU A 82 -8.11 -12.07 -12.83
C GLU A 82 -7.59 -11.73 -14.23
N GLU A 83 -7.31 -10.45 -14.50
CA GLU A 83 -6.88 -9.96 -15.82
C GLU A 83 -5.39 -10.17 -16.11
N ALA A 84 -4.55 -9.99 -15.09
CA ALA A 84 -3.09 -9.92 -15.25
C ALA A 84 -2.30 -10.96 -14.45
N GLY A 85 -2.98 -11.85 -13.70
CA GLY A 85 -2.32 -12.88 -12.89
C GLY A 85 -1.43 -12.29 -11.78
N VAL A 86 -1.73 -11.09 -11.29
CA VAL A 86 -0.94 -10.43 -10.24
C VAL A 86 -1.12 -11.17 -8.92
N PRO A 87 -0.04 -11.70 -8.32
CA PRO A 87 -0.14 -12.41 -7.04
C PRO A 87 -0.24 -11.40 -5.88
N ALA A 88 -1.35 -11.41 -5.16
CA ALA A 88 -1.60 -10.48 -4.06
C ALA A 88 -0.52 -10.55 -2.96
N ASP A 89 0.04 -11.73 -2.69
CA ASP A 89 1.11 -11.95 -1.71
C ASP A 89 2.49 -11.40 -2.14
N ALA A 90 2.60 -10.91 -3.38
CA ALA A 90 3.80 -10.24 -3.89
C ALA A 90 3.72 -8.71 -3.79
N LEU A 91 2.69 -8.17 -3.17
CA LEU A 91 2.41 -6.73 -3.16
C LEU A 91 2.48 -6.15 -1.75
N GLU A 92 2.93 -4.91 -1.67
CA GLU A 92 2.77 -4.04 -0.52
C GLU A 92 2.06 -2.76 -0.97
N ILE A 93 1.00 -2.37 -0.27
CA ILE A 93 0.28 -1.14 -0.59
C ILE A 93 1.09 0.08 -0.18
N ALA A 94 1.13 1.09 -1.06
CA ALA A 94 1.81 2.36 -0.81
C ALA A 94 0.80 3.49 -0.56
N PHE A 95 -0.09 3.74 -1.51
CA PHE A 95 -1.09 4.80 -1.40
C PHE A 95 -2.26 4.58 -2.35
N THR A 96 -3.32 5.39 -2.20
CA THR A 96 -4.42 5.45 -3.15
C THR A 96 -4.60 6.85 -3.73
N SER A 97 -5.11 6.91 -4.95
CA SER A 97 -5.52 8.15 -5.61
C SER A 97 -6.95 8.04 -6.06
N VAL A 98 -7.80 8.96 -5.63
CA VAL A 98 -9.24 8.92 -5.88
C VAL A 98 -9.66 10.03 -6.83
N LEU A 99 -10.31 9.66 -7.93
CA LEU A 99 -11.10 10.57 -8.77
C LEU A 99 -12.56 10.49 -8.28
N GLU A 100 -13.02 11.55 -7.61
CA GLU A 100 -14.38 11.64 -7.09
C GLU A 100 -15.20 12.62 -7.94
N LEU A 101 -16.31 12.14 -8.50
CA LEU A 101 -17.23 12.95 -9.32
C LEU A 101 -18.59 13.17 -8.61
N GLY A 102 -18.74 12.76 -7.37
CA GLY A 102 -19.94 12.88 -6.56
C GLY A 102 -21.00 11.81 -6.85
N PHE A 103 -21.17 11.40 -8.09
CA PHE A 103 -22.08 10.32 -8.50
C PHE A 103 -21.34 9.02 -8.88
N TRP A 104 -20.05 9.08 -9.07
CA TRP A 104 -19.19 7.96 -9.45
C TRP A 104 -17.75 8.25 -9.02
N SER A 105 -17.00 7.21 -8.68
CA SER A 105 -15.60 7.35 -8.33
C SER A 105 -14.72 6.29 -9.01
N TYR A 106 -13.45 6.65 -9.23
CA TYR A 106 -12.41 5.72 -9.62
C TYR A 106 -11.25 5.82 -8.63
N GLU A 107 -10.82 4.69 -8.09
CA GLU A 107 -9.69 4.65 -7.18
C GLU A 107 -8.52 3.88 -7.81
N THR A 108 -7.38 4.54 -7.93
CA THR A 108 -6.12 3.88 -8.25
C THR A 108 -5.45 3.43 -6.98
N VAL A 109 -5.29 2.13 -6.82
CA VAL A 109 -4.54 1.52 -5.72
C VAL A 109 -3.11 1.32 -6.19
N VAL A 110 -2.16 1.99 -5.52
CA VAL A 110 -0.74 1.91 -5.87
C VAL A 110 -0.04 0.97 -4.92
N THR A 111 0.65 0.00 -5.48
CA THR A 111 1.38 -1.03 -4.74
C THR A 111 2.83 -1.11 -5.22
N ARG A 112 3.71 -1.57 -4.33
CA ARG A 112 5.08 -1.96 -4.65
C ARG A 112 5.17 -3.48 -4.78
N ALA A 113 5.88 -3.97 -5.79
CA ALA A 113 6.21 -5.37 -5.88
C ALA A 113 7.29 -5.73 -4.83
N LEU A 114 6.99 -6.68 -3.96
CA LEU A 114 7.91 -7.19 -2.92
C LEU A 114 8.91 -8.23 -3.49
N ARG A 115 8.54 -8.84 -4.60
CA ARG A 115 9.33 -9.84 -5.33
C ARG A 115 8.98 -9.82 -6.81
N PRO A 116 9.90 -10.18 -7.70
CA PRO A 116 9.59 -10.30 -9.12
C PRO A 116 8.51 -11.36 -9.38
N PHE A 117 7.62 -11.06 -10.34
CA PHE A 117 6.67 -12.04 -10.89
C PHE A 117 6.45 -11.76 -12.37
N GLN A 118 5.97 -12.79 -13.09
CA GLN A 118 5.61 -12.66 -14.50
C GLN A 118 4.10 -12.53 -14.60
N PRO A 119 3.58 -11.43 -15.21
CA PRO A 119 2.16 -11.29 -15.45
C PRO A 119 1.69 -12.31 -16.49
N SER A 120 0.44 -12.74 -16.40
CA SER A 120 -0.19 -13.65 -17.33
C SER A 120 -1.57 -13.18 -17.70
N ILE A 121 -1.90 -13.19 -19.01
CA ILE A 121 -3.22 -12.81 -19.50
C ILE A 121 -4.24 -13.81 -18.98
N GLY A 122 -5.19 -13.33 -18.17
CA GLY A 122 -6.22 -14.16 -17.56
C GLY A 122 -7.54 -14.17 -18.34
N ASP A 123 -7.78 -13.15 -19.18
CA ASP A 123 -9.01 -12.99 -19.92
C ASP A 123 -8.82 -12.55 -21.39
N THR A 124 -9.90 -12.21 -22.07
CA THR A 124 -9.88 -11.75 -23.47
C THR A 124 -9.81 -10.21 -23.61
N GLU A 125 -9.82 -9.47 -22.50
CA GLU A 125 -9.79 -8.00 -22.50
C GLU A 125 -8.39 -7.45 -22.67
N SER A 126 -7.36 -8.30 -22.48
CA SER A 126 -5.94 -7.98 -22.62
C SER A 126 -5.35 -8.52 -23.92
N LEU A 127 -4.67 -7.66 -24.69
CA LEU A 127 -3.84 -8.07 -25.84
C LEU A 127 -2.42 -8.39 -25.38
N GLU A 128 -1.90 -7.62 -24.42
CA GLU A 128 -0.55 -7.71 -23.90
C GLU A 128 -0.51 -7.20 -22.45
N LEU A 129 0.36 -7.80 -21.65
CA LEU A 129 0.75 -7.31 -20.33
C LEU A 129 2.25 -7.06 -20.33
N ARG A 130 2.68 -5.87 -19.87
CA ARG A 130 4.07 -5.49 -19.93
C ARG A 130 4.50 -4.66 -18.73
N TRP A 131 5.67 -4.97 -18.21
CA TRP A 131 6.41 -4.06 -17.35
C TRP A 131 7.01 -2.95 -18.23
N VAL A 132 6.64 -1.71 -17.93
CA VAL A 132 7.02 -0.53 -18.71
C VAL A 132 7.91 0.37 -17.86
N PRO A 133 9.15 0.63 -18.25
CA PRO A 133 10.02 1.61 -17.60
C PRO A 133 9.33 2.97 -17.47
N LEU A 134 9.56 3.69 -16.36
CA LEU A 134 8.83 4.93 -16.06
C LEU A 134 9.02 6.03 -17.10
N ASP A 135 10.15 6.05 -17.78
CA ASP A 135 10.48 7.00 -18.86
C ASP A 135 9.86 6.63 -20.22
N GLU A 136 9.39 5.40 -20.39
CA GLU A 136 8.74 4.94 -21.60
C GLU A 136 7.20 5.06 -21.55
N VAL A 137 6.60 5.23 -20.38
CA VAL A 137 5.13 5.24 -20.19
C VAL A 137 4.47 6.34 -21.03
N ASP A 138 5.05 7.55 -21.03
CA ASP A 138 4.49 8.70 -21.74
C ASP A 138 4.52 8.54 -23.29
N ALA A 139 5.29 7.59 -23.82
CA ALA A 139 5.35 7.28 -25.24
C ALA A 139 4.22 6.36 -25.73
N LEU A 140 3.48 5.74 -24.81
CA LEU A 140 2.39 4.82 -25.12
C LEU A 140 1.06 5.57 -25.35
N PRO A 141 0.15 5.03 -26.17
CA PRO A 141 -1.23 5.52 -26.24
C PRO A 141 -1.97 5.15 -24.96
N LEU A 142 -1.90 6.01 -23.94
CA LEU A 142 -2.48 5.73 -22.63
C LEU A 142 -4.00 5.84 -22.65
N HIS A 143 -4.68 4.99 -21.84
CA HIS A 143 -6.09 5.17 -21.52
C HIS A 143 -6.31 6.58 -20.98
N PRO A 144 -7.32 7.36 -21.47
CA PRO A 144 -7.44 8.78 -21.14
C PRO A 144 -7.50 9.07 -19.63
N GLY A 145 -8.21 8.25 -18.86
CA GLY A 145 -8.28 8.39 -17.41
C GLY A 145 -6.93 8.15 -16.71
N PHE A 146 -6.20 7.10 -17.13
CA PHE A 146 -4.87 6.83 -16.61
C PHE A 146 -3.87 7.91 -17.03
N GLY A 147 -3.85 8.30 -18.30
CA GLY A 147 -2.96 9.36 -18.78
C GLY A 147 -3.16 10.70 -18.06
N ALA A 148 -4.39 11.04 -17.70
CA ALA A 148 -4.69 12.24 -16.92
C ALA A 148 -4.13 12.20 -15.49
N SER A 149 -4.12 11.03 -14.84
CA SER A 149 -3.61 10.85 -13.47
C SER A 149 -2.11 10.52 -13.41
N TRP A 150 -1.54 10.01 -14.51
CA TRP A 150 -0.17 9.50 -14.56
C TRP A 150 0.91 10.49 -14.06
N PRO A 151 0.93 11.77 -14.46
CA PRO A 151 1.95 12.70 -13.98
C PRO A 151 1.98 12.83 -12.45
N GLN A 152 0.81 12.82 -11.81
CA GLN A 152 0.69 12.89 -10.36
C GLN A 152 1.11 11.56 -9.70
N LEU A 153 0.68 10.43 -10.24
CA LEU A 153 1.05 9.10 -9.74
C LEU A 153 2.56 8.88 -9.85
N ARG A 154 3.15 9.15 -11.03
CA ARG A 154 4.59 9.02 -11.29
C ARG A 154 5.43 9.77 -10.28
N GLY A 155 5.06 11.02 -9.96
CA GLY A 155 5.79 11.86 -9.01
C GLY A 155 5.85 11.30 -7.59
N ARG A 156 5.04 10.28 -7.28
CA ARG A 156 4.91 9.71 -5.94
C ARG A 156 5.37 8.27 -5.80
N LEU A 157 5.73 7.60 -6.90
CA LEU A 157 6.13 6.18 -6.86
C LEU A 157 7.37 5.92 -5.99
N GLY A 158 8.26 6.92 -5.87
CA GLY A 158 9.45 6.88 -5.00
C GLY A 158 9.23 7.43 -3.59
N GLU A 159 8.03 7.94 -3.27
CA GLU A 159 7.75 8.47 -1.93
C GLU A 159 7.50 7.34 -0.93
N SER A 160 8.09 7.45 0.25
CA SER A 160 7.83 6.56 1.38
C SER A 160 7.61 7.38 2.65
N HIS A 161 6.68 6.93 3.48
CA HIS A 161 6.35 7.58 4.75
C HIS A 161 6.65 6.64 5.90
N ARG A 162 7.29 7.16 6.94
CA ARG A 162 7.63 6.42 8.15
C ARG A 162 7.17 7.16 9.38
N ILE A 163 6.66 6.41 10.35
CA ILE A 163 6.24 6.95 11.65
C ILE A 163 7.00 6.18 12.73
N VAL A 164 7.91 6.87 13.42
CA VAL A 164 8.65 6.32 14.56
C VAL A 164 7.96 6.76 15.84
N VAL A 165 7.47 5.82 16.63
CA VAL A 165 6.65 6.06 17.80
C VAL A 165 7.48 5.88 19.07
N ASP A 166 7.64 6.96 19.84
CA ASP A 166 8.10 6.92 21.22
C ASP A 166 6.96 6.39 22.11
N ALA A 167 6.97 5.06 22.35
CA ALA A 167 5.89 4.43 23.07
C ALA A 167 5.78 4.92 24.53
N ALA A 168 6.89 5.28 25.17
CA ALA A 168 6.87 5.79 26.54
C ALA A 168 6.13 7.13 26.62
N ASN A 169 6.42 8.04 25.69
CA ASN A 169 5.79 9.34 25.61
C ASN A 169 4.30 9.25 25.23
N VAL A 170 3.96 8.40 24.23
CA VAL A 170 2.57 8.21 23.79
C VAL A 170 1.71 7.59 24.89
N VAL A 171 2.18 6.50 25.50
CA VAL A 171 1.50 5.85 26.64
C VAL A 171 1.43 6.80 27.82
N GLY A 172 2.52 7.51 28.13
CA GLY A 172 2.60 8.45 29.25
C GLY A 172 1.65 9.65 29.13
N SER A 173 1.24 10.01 27.92
CA SER A 173 0.31 11.12 27.69
C SER A 173 -1.17 10.80 28.01
N ARG A 174 -1.53 9.51 28.24
CA ARG A 174 -2.88 9.07 28.61
C ARG A 174 -3.02 8.95 30.13
N PRO A 175 -4.03 9.57 30.77
CA PRO A 175 -4.26 9.44 32.21
C PRO A 175 -5.05 8.16 32.56
N ASP A 176 -4.64 6.99 32.04
CA ASP A 176 -5.36 5.71 32.15
C ASP A 176 -4.75 4.73 33.16
N GLY A 177 -3.77 5.18 33.95
CA GLY A 177 -3.12 4.34 34.96
C GLY A 177 -2.03 3.42 34.40
N TRP A 178 -1.48 3.70 33.21
CA TRP A 178 -0.45 2.94 32.52
C TRP A 178 0.76 2.55 33.37
N TRP A 179 1.10 3.35 34.40
CA TRP A 179 2.24 3.09 35.30
C TRP A 179 2.09 1.83 36.16
N LYS A 180 0.83 1.34 36.32
CA LYS A 180 0.51 0.11 37.07
C LYS A 180 0.79 -1.14 36.24
N ASP A 181 0.65 -1.04 34.91
CA ASP A 181 0.87 -2.13 33.98
C ASP A 181 1.46 -1.59 32.67
N ARG A 182 2.78 -1.33 32.69
CA ARG A 182 3.50 -0.78 31.54
C ARG A 182 3.51 -1.72 30.34
N ALA A 183 3.62 -3.03 30.58
CA ALA A 183 3.61 -4.03 29.53
C ALA A 183 2.24 -4.11 28.84
N GLY A 184 1.16 -4.16 29.62
CA GLY A 184 -0.21 -4.16 29.08
C GLY A 184 -0.54 -2.86 28.34
N ALA A 185 -0.04 -1.71 28.79
CA ALA A 185 -0.22 -0.43 28.10
C ALA A 185 0.50 -0.42 26.74
N ALA A 186 1.74 -0.92 26.69
CA ALA A 186 2.49 -1.08 25.43
C ALA A 186 1.80 -2.04 24.46
N ALA A 187 1.31 -3.19 24.97
CA ALA A 187 0.57 -4.15 24.15
C ALA A 187 -0.74 -3.57 23.57
N ARG A 188 -1.43 -2.70 24.31
CA ARG A 188 -2.61 -1.98 23.78
C ARG A 188 -2.22 -1.01 22.68
N LEU A 189 -1.16 -0.22 22.90
CA LEU A 189 -0.66 0.72 21.87
C LEU A 189 -0.27 -0.03 20.60
N LEU A 190 0.47 -1.14 20.69
CA LEU A 190 0.86 -1.95 19.53
C LEU A 190 -0.36 -2.40 18.72
N ARG A 191 -1.37 -3.00 19.36
CA ARG A 191 -2.59 -3.41 18.65
C ARG A 191 -3.31 -2.25 17.97
N GLN A 192 -3.31 -1.05 18.57
CA GLN A 192 -3.91 0.14 17.98
C GLN A 192 -3.10 0.61 16.77
N VAL A 193 -1.76 0.59 16.83
CA VAL A 193 -0.88 0.94 15.72
C VAL A 193 -1.00 -0.09 14.59
N GLU A 194 -1.11 -1.39 14.89
CA GLU A 194 -1.37 -2.44 13.91
C GLU A 194 -2.71 -2.21 13.18
N ALA A 195 -3.77 -1.85 13.91
CA ALA A 195 -5.06 -1.52 13.31
C ALA A 195 -4.96 -0.26 12.42
N LEU A 196 -4.22 0.77 12.83
CA LEU A 196 -3.98 1.97 12.03
C LEU A 196 -3.13 1.65 10.79
N SER A 197 -2.09 0.82 10.93
CA SER A 197 -1.27 0.36 9.80
C SER A 197 -2.12 -0.38 8.77
N ALA A 198 -3.03 -1.24 9.21
CA ALA A 198 -3.95 -1.95 8.32
C ALA A 198 -4.96 -1.01 7.62
N ALA A 199 -5.45 0.01 8.32
CA ALA A 199 -6.41 0.97 7.77
C ALA A 199 -5.76 2.01 6.86
N GLY A 200 -4.45 2.26 6.99
CA GLY A 200 -3.75 3.39 6.38
C GLY A 200 -4.09 4.72 7.07
N VAL A 201 -3.42 5.77 6.65
CA VAL A 201 -3.56 7.13 7.16
C VAL A 201 -4.07 8.04 6.05
N ASP A 202 -4.91 9.02 6.35
CA ASP A 202 -5.32 10.03 5.38
C ASP A 202 -4.08 10.76 4.85
N ALA A 203 -3.94 10.85 3.54
CA ALA A 203 -2.75 11.41 2.93
C ALA A 203 -2.54 12.90 3.25
N SER A 204 -3.61 13.62 3.65
CA SER A 204 -3.53 15.01 4.10
C SER A 204 -2.68 15.20 5.36
N GLU A 205 -2.52 14.15 6.19
CA GLU A 205 -1.63 14.18 7.35
C GLU A 205 -0.14 14.34 6.96
N PHE A 206 0.18 14.02 5.71
CA PHE A 206 1.49 14.22 5.09
C PHE A 206 1.52 15.39 4.12
N GLY A 207 0.47 16.25 4.12
CA GLY A 207 0.34 17.38 3.21
C GLY A 207 0.04 16.99 1.76
N LEU A 208 -0.48 15.78 1.54
CA LEU A 208 -0.78 15.23 0.23
C LEU A 208 -2.26 15.39 -0.11
N SER A 209 -2.57 15.77 -1.34
CA SER A 209 -3.94 15.91 -1.87
C SER A 209 -4.44 14.62 -2.51
N MET A 210 -4.30 13.48 -1.84
CA MET A 210 -4.67 12.16 -2.37
C MET A 210 -5.55 11.42 -1.35
N GLY A 211 -5.93 10.16 -1.64
CA GLY A 211 -6.74 9.35 -0.74
C GLY A 211 -6.03 8.96 0.56
N ARG A 212 -5.51 7.75 0.63
CA ARG A 212 -4.82 7.23 1.82
C ARG A 212 -3.37 6.86 1.49
N THR A 213 -2.53 6.85 2.51
CA THR A 213 -1.16 6.32 2.43
C THR A 213 -0.95 5.27 3.53
N TRP A 214 -0.03 4.34 3.30
CA TRP A 214 0.34 3.28 4.25
C TRP A 214 1.77 3.47 4.72
N PRO A 215 1.99 4.31 5.75
CA PRO A 215 3.31 4.53 6.31
C PRO A 215 3.84 3.28 7.02
N GLN A 216 5.14 3.10 7.00
CA GLN A 216 5.81 2.09 7.81
C GLN A 216 5.89 2.57 9.26
N PHE A 217 5.40 1.78 10.20
CA PHE A 217 5.47 2.09 11.63
C PHE A 217 6.64 1.39 12.30
N SER A 218 7.40 2.14 13.12
CA SER A 218 8.39 1.61 14.05
C SER A 218 8.03 2.05 15.47
N VAL A 219 7.67 1.10 16.33
CA VAL A 219 7.29 1.37 17.73
C VAL A 219 8.45 1.03 18.65
N VAL A 220 9.04 2.04 19.30
CA VAL A 220 10.19 1.87 20.18
C VAL A 220 9.72 1.64 21.61
N LEU A 221 10.08 0.49 22.18
CA LEU A 221 9.75 0.05 23.53
C LEU A 221 11.00 0.03 24.40
N GLU A 222 10.90 0.60 25.60
CA GLU A 222 11.99 0.60 26.58
C GLU A 222 11.57 -0.03 27.92
N GLY A 223 12.52 -0.37 28.76
CA GLY A 223 12.29 -0.87 30.11
C GLY A 223 11.31 -2.02 30.19
N GLN A 224 10.31 -1.93 31.08
CA GLN A 224 9.29 -2.97 31.26
C GLN A 224 8.27 -3.04 30.12
N ALA A 225 8.11 -1.98 29.34
CA ALA A 225 7.22 -1.95 28.17
C ALA A 225 7.64 -2.99 27.12
N ARG A 226 8.92 -3.35 27.04
CA ARG A 226 9.45 -4.39 26.11
C ARG A 226 8.71 -5.74 26.22
N LYS A 227 8.20 -6.07 27.41
CA LYS A 227 7.45 -7.30 27.68
C LYS A 227 6.03 -7.27 27.08
N GLY A 228 5.56 -6.11 26.63
CA GLY A 228 4.25 -5.96 26.00
C GLY A 228 4.21 -6.42 24.54
N ALA A 229 5.36 -6.61 23.90
CA ALA A 229 5.43 -7.15 22.56
C ALA A 229 5.58 -8.69 22.60
N PRO A 230 4.88 -9.44 21.71
CA PRO A 230 5.03 -10.87 21.59
C PRO A 230 6.47 -11.26 21.23
N ASP A 231 6.94 -12.43 21.72
CA ASP A 231 8.22 -12.99 21.31
C ASP A 231 8.16 -13.30 19.80
N GLY A 232 9.11 -12.76 19.03
CA GLY A 232 9.13 -12.90 17.57
C GLY A 232 8.54 -11.72 16.79
N ALA A 233 8.06 -10.65 17.45
CA ALA A 233 7.71 -9.42 16.75
C ALA A 233 8.95 -8.83 16.06
N SER A 234 8.78 -8.46 14.80
CA SER A 234 9.82 -8.17 13.81
C SER A 234 10.92 -7.25 14.32
N THR A 235 12.16 -7.75 14.27
CA THR A 235 13.33 -6.89 14.17
C THR A 235 13.43 -6.37 12.73
N PRO A 236 13.99 -5.17 12.50
CA PRO A 236 14.13 -4.62 11.15
C PRO A 236 14.80 -5.63 10.22
N ARG A 237 14.16 -5.92 9.09
CA ARG A 237 14.77 -6.73 8.03
C ARG A 237 15.99 -5.97 7.51
N GLU A 238 17.19 -6.50 7.73
CA GLU A 238 18.35 -6.05 6.98
C GLU A 238 18.08 -6.32 5.50
N GLN A 239 18.10 -5.24 4.69
CA GLN A 239 18.14 -5.39 3.24
C GLN A 239 19.47 -6.07 2.91
N SER A 240 19.42 -7.37 2.67
CA SER A 240 20.57 -8.11 2.18
C SER A 240 20.78 -7.73 0.72
N ASP A 241 21.88 -7.05 0.44
CA ASP A 241 22.41 -6.91 -0.91
C ASP A 241 22.66 -8.31 -1.48
N GLY A 242 21.72 -8.75 -2.35
CA GLY A 242 21.70 -10.09 -2.88
C GLY A 242 22.71 -10.30 -3.99
N ALA A 243 23.87 -10.85 -3.65
CA ALA A 243 24.69 -11.58 -4.59
C ALA A 243 24.29 -13.05 -4.55
N SER A 244 23.43 -13.48 -5.45
CA SER A 244 23.05 -14.89 -5.62
C SER A 244 23.92 -15.56 -6.68
N SER A 245 24.66 -16.58 -6.27
CA SER A 245 25.28 -17.55 -7.16
C SER A 245 24.22 -18.54 -7.69
N PRO A 246 24.34 -19.05 -8.92
CA PRO A 246 23.36 -19.95 -9.51
C PRO A 246 23.56 -21.39 -9.01
N GLY A 247 22.52 -22.00 -8.48
CA GLY A 247 22.46 -23.38 -8.04
C GLY A 247 21.23 -24.10 -8.58
N GLU A 248 21.46 -25.04 -9.43
CA GLU A 248 20.74 -26.27 -9.86
C GLU A 248 19.22 -26.38 -9.80
N GLN A 249 18.68 -26.65 -10.97
CA GLN A 249 17.31 -27.07 -11.27
C GLN A 249 17.02 -28.46 -10.66
N SER A 250 15.85 -28.58 -10.03
CA SER A 250 15.18 -29.87 -9.87
C SER A 250 13.74 -29.75 -10.36
N ASP A 251 13.44 -30.49 -11.43
CA ASP A 251 12.11 -30.70 -11.98
C ASP A 251 11.18 -31.34 -10.94
N GLY A 252 10.05 -30.68 -10.69
CA GLY A 252 8.96 -31.21 -9.88
C GLY A 252 7.63 -30.61 -10.32
N ALA A 253 7.05 -31.22 -11.38
CA ALA A 253 5.70 -30.87 -11.82
C ALA A 253 4.68 -31.20 -10.73
N SER A 254 4.10 -30.17 -10.10
CA SER A 254 2.92 -30.31 -9.25
C SER A 254 1.81 -29.44 -9.83
N ARG A 255 0.80 -30.13 -10.39
CA ARG A 255 -0.48 -29.52 -10.80
C ARG A 255 -1.18 -29.02 -9.56
N SER A 256 -1.21 -27.70 -9.36
CA SER A 256 -2.03 -27.09 -8.33
C SER A 256 -3.42 -26.84 -8.89
N SER A 257 -4.39 -27.50 -8.30
CA SER A 257 -5.81 -27.33 -8.47
C SER A 257 -6.23 -25.90 -8.08
N VAL A 258 -7.04 -25.27 -8.94
CA VAL A 258 -7.78 -24.04 -8.66
C VAL A 258 -8.57 -24.24 -7.36
N GLN A 259 -8.17 -23.57 -6.29
CA GLN A 259 -8.89 -23.51 -5.04
C GLN A 259 -9.72 -22.23 -5.00
N ASN A 260 -11.01 -22.45 -4.74
CA ASN A 260 -12.07 -21.50 -4.51
C ASN A 260 -11.65 -20.26 -3.69
N GLY A 261 -12.11 -19.09 -4.18
CA GLY A 261 -12.25 -17.78 -3.57
C GLY A 261 -12.05 -17.64 -2.06
N VAL A 262 -10.81 -17.56 -1.63
CA VAL A 262 -10.45 -16.89 -0.38
C VAL A 262 -10.01 -15.49 -0.79
N GLU A 263 -10.78 -14.48 -0.42
CA GLU A 263 -10.34 -13.09 -0.55
C GLU A 263 -8.95 -12.96 0.10
N PRO A 264 -7.96 -12.37 -0.61
CA PRO A 264 -6.65 -12.17 -0.01
C PRO A 264 -6.82 -11.34 1.26
N SER A 265 -6.26 -11.84 2.37
CA SER A 265 -6.31 -11.11 3.62
C SER A 265 -5.65 -9.75 3.41
N MET A 266 -6.42 -8.67 3.49
CA MET A 266 -5.93 -7.29 3.34
C MET A 266 -4.74 -6.99 4.26
N ALA A 267 -4.65 -7.67 5.41
CA ALA A 267 -3.52 -7.56 6.33
C ALA A 267 -2.18 -8.02 5.73
N ALA A 268 -2.20 -8.89 4.72
CA ALA A 268 -0.97 -9.35 4.05
C ALA A 268 -0.37 -8.30 3.10
N LEU A 269 -1.15 -7.28 2.72
CA LEU A 269 -0.77 -6.23 1.78
C LEU A 269 -0.25 -4.96 2.49
N THR A 270 -0.49 -4.84 3.79
CA THR A 270 -0.11 -3.65 4.55
C THR A 270 1.28 -3.80 5.15
N PRO A 271 2.04 -2.69 5.26
CA PRO A 271 3.34 -2.72 5.91
C PRO A 271 3.25 -3.29 7.34
N GLU A 272 4.16 -4.20 7.66
CA GLU A 272 4.25 -4.77 9.01
C GLU A 272 4.76 -3.72 10.01
N VAL A 273 4.16 -3.68 11.20
CA VAL A 273 4.61 -2.80 12.29
C VAL A 273 5.90 -3.35 12.89
N THR A 274 6.99 -2.59 12.76
CA THR A 274 8.27 -2.93 13.36
C THR A 274 8.29 -2.61 14.85
N VAL A 275 8.67 -3.55 15.69
CA VAL A 275 8.85 -3.33 17.12
C VAL A 275 10.34 -3.26 17.46
N VAL A 276 10.79 -2.09 17.88
CA VAL A 276 12.17 -1.86 18.31
C VAL A 276 12.26 -1.95 19.84
N ARG A 277 12.96 -2.96 20.34
CA ARG A 277 13.21 -3.13 21.78
C ARG A 277 14.53 -2.48 22.15
N ALA A 278 14.48 -1.28 22.73
CA ALA A 278 15.68 -0.56 23.15
C ALA A 278 16.43 -1.36 24.24
N GLU A 279 17.68 -1.69 23.98
CA GLU A 279 18.54 -2.36 24.97
C GLU A 279 18.92 -1.43 26.13
N GLY A 280 19.09 -0.13 25.82
CA GLY A 280 19.42 0.96 26.74
C GLY A 280 18.36 2.05 26.74
N SER A 281 18.77 3.28 26.39
CA SER A 281 17.89 4.44 26.26
C SER A 281 16.94 4.28 25.07
N GLY A 282 15.64 4.56 25.30
CA GLY A 282 14.63 4.64 24.23
C GLY A 282 14.97 5.71 23.22
N ASP A 283 15.44 6.87 23.67
CA ASP A 283 15.82 7.99 22.82
C ASP A 283 16.93 7.63 21.83
N ASP A 284 17.97 6.92 22.30
CA ASP A 284 19.07 6.48 21.43
C ASP A 284 18.59 5.48 20.38
N ALA A 285 17.66 4.60 20.75
CA ALA A 285 17.04 3.67 19.81
C ALA A 285 16.16 4.39 18.78
N ILE A 286 15.43 5.44 19.17
CA ILE A 286 14.63 6.27 18.25
C ILE A 286 15.55 7.02 17.27
N VAL A 287 16.62 7.65 17.75
CA VAL A 287 17.61 8.33 16.89
C VAL A 287 18.26 7.35 15.91
N ALA A 288 18.62 6.14 16.36
CA ALA A 288 19.17 5.10 15.49
C ALA A 288 18.18 4.64 14.44
N GLU A 289 16.88 4.52 14.79
CA GLU A 289 15.80 4.17 13.85
C GLU A 289 15.62 5.26 12.80
N VAL A 290 15.60 6.54 13.19
CA VAL A 290 15.51 7.68 12.27
C VAL A 290 16.72 7.71 11.33
N ALA A 291 17.94 7.57 11.86
CA ALA A 291 19.17 7.56 11.05
C ALA A 291 19.19 6.39 10.03
N ARG A 292 18.55 5.26 10.34
CA ARG A 292 18.38 4.13 9.42
C ARG A 292 17.36 4.47 8.33
N SER A 293 16.28 5.15 8.70
CA SER A 293 15.21 5.59 7.81
C SER A 293 15.65 6.60 6.75
N THR A 294 16.72 7.36 7.01
CA THR A 294 17.27 8.34 6.06
C THR A 294 18.20 7.72 5.00
N ARG A 295 18.54 6.44 5.14
CA ARG A 295 19.30 5.69 4.13
C ARG A 295 18.34 5.14 3.08
N ILE A 296 18.04 5.96 2.09
CA ILE A 296 17.14 5.63 0.96
C ILE A 296 17.92 5.49 -0.34
N ALA A 297 17.34 4.77 -1.31
CA ALA A 297 17.93 4.64 -2.62
C ALA A 297 18.01 6.00 -3.35
N PRO A 298 18.99 6.21 -4.25
CA PRO A 298 19.02 7.42 -5.07
C PRO A 298 17.73 7.58 -5.87
N GLY A 299 17.06 8.73 -5.70
CA GLY A 299 15.79 9.03 -6.38
C GLY A 299 14.54 8.81 -5.53
N ASP A 300 14.62 8.09 -4.41
CA ASP A 300 13.52 7.96 -3.47
C ASP A 300 13.48 9.15 -2.50
N GLN A 301 12.27 9.45 -2.01
CA GLN A 301 12.04 10.46 -0.97
C GLN A 301 11.36 9.79 0.22
N ALA A 302 11.97 9.90 1.39
CA ALA A 302 11.36 9.40 2.61
C ALA A 302 11.02 10.56 3.55
N THR A 303 9.76 10.65 3.93
CA THR A 303 9.33 11.53 5.03
C THR A 303 9.24 10.69 6.30
N THR A 304 10.03 11.07 7.32
CA THR A 304 10.01 10.42 8.63
C THR A 304 9.38 11.35 9.65
N ILE A 305 8.32 10.87 10.31
CA ILE A 305 7.66 11.55 11.44
C ILE A 305 8.05 10.82 12.73
N VAL A 306 8.52 11.55 13.73
CA VAL A 306 8.75 11.04 15.08
C VAL A 306 7.66 11.54 16.00
N VAL A 307 7.02 10.62 16.71
CA VAL A 307 5.94 10.94 17.64
C VAL A 307 6.48 10.98 19.07
N THR A 308 6.77 12.17 19.58
CA THR A 308 7.26 12.39 20.93
C THR A 308 6.86 13.79 21.44
N ALA A 309 6.92 14.03 22.75
CA ALA A 309 6.83 15.34 23.37
C ALA A 309 8.16 15.76 24.04
N ASP A 310 9.18 14.89 23.97
CA ASP A 310 10.50 15.17 24.50
C ASP A 310 11.24 16.17 23.60
N ARG A 311 11.68 17.28 24.19
CA ARG A 311 12.34 18.37 23.44
C ARG A 311 13.77 18.00 23.04
N GLU A 312 14.51 17.34 23.93
CA GLU A 312 15.88 16.94 23.64
C GLU A 312 15.91 15.90 22.52
N LEU A 313 15.01 14.92 22.58
CA LEU A 313 14.83 13.94 21.51
C LEU A 313 14.41 14.62 20.21
N SER A 314 13.49 15.60 20.28
CA SER A 314 13.01 16.35 19.10
C SER A 314 14.18 17.05 18.38
N ASP A 315 15.06 17.71 19.11
CA ASP A 315 16.23 18.39 18.54
C ASP A 315 17.20 17.40 17.89
N ARG A 316 17.40 16.24 18.52
CA ARG A 316 18.26 15.16 18.01
C ARG A 316 17.74 14.57 16.70
N VAL A 317 16.44 14.27 16.59
CA VAL A 317 15.87 13.67 15.37
C VAL A 317 15.70 14.67 14.24
N ALA A 318 15.44 15.95 14.55
CA ALA A 318 15.38 17.02 13.55
C ALA A 318 16.73 17.21 12.82
N ALA A 319 17.86 16.92 13.45
CA ALA A 319 19.18 16.93 12.82
C ALA A 319 19.30 15.91 11.66
N PHE A 320 18.45 14.90 11.62
CA PHE A 320 18.35 13.92 10.53
C PHE A 320 17.22 14.25 9.53
N GLY A 321 16.57 15.42 9.66
CA GLY A 321 15.49 15.83 8.77
C GLY A 321 14.11 15.24 9.11
N ALA A 322 13.96 14.59 10.27
CA ALA A 322 12.67 14.07 10.70
C ALA A 322 11.73 15.20 11.17
N GLU A 323 10.46 15.09 10.84
CA GLU A 323 9.40 15.91 11.42
C GLU A 323 9.00 15.37 12.79
N VAL A 324 8.64 16.27 13.71
CA VAL A 324 8.16 15.88 15.04
C VAL A 324 6.68 16.20 15.19
N ARG A 325 5.92 15.24 15.67
CA ARG A 325 4.51 15.38 16.06
C ARG A 325 4.34 15.00 17.53
N GLY A 326 3.48 15.73 18.24
CA GLY A 326 3.16 15.38 19.64
C GLY A 326 2.33 14.10 19.74
N PRO A 327 2.34 13.40 20.90
CA PRO A 327 1.58 12.16 21.13
C PRO A 327 0.10 12.27 20.78
N ARG A 328 -0.53 13.43 20.99
CA ARG A 328 -1.95 13.66 20.71
C ARG A 328 -2.28 13.44 19.23
N TRP A 329 -1.42 13.86 18.32
CA TRP A 329 -1.62 13.63 16.87
C TRP A 329 -1.81 12.13 16.56
N LEU A 330 -0.92 11.27 17.08
CA LEU A 330 -1.08 9.82 16.87
C LEU A 330 -2.33 9.28 17.56
N LEU A 331 -2.62 9.73 18.79
CA LEU A 331 -3.79 9.28 19.54
C LEU A 331 -5.09 9.61 18.81
N ASP A 332 -5.19 10.78 18.20
CA ASP A 332 -6.36 11.18 17.42
C ASP A 332 -6.54 10.27 16.18
N LEU A 333 -5.45 9.87 15.50
CA LEU A 333 -5.48 8.89 14.41
C LEU A 333 -5.91 7.49 14.88
N LEU A 334 -5.36 7.03 16.02
CA LEU A 334 -5.72 5.73 16.59
C LEU A 334 -7.20 5.68 17.01
N ASP A 335 -7.70 6.77 17.59
CA ASP A 335 -9.10 6.86 18.02
C ASP A 335 -10.07 6.91 16.81
N ALA A 336 -9.66 7.50 15.69
CA ALA A 336 -10.46 7.55 14.46
C ALA A 336 -10.67 6.15 13.83
N VAL A 337 -9.70 5.25 13.96
CA VAL A 337 -9.81 3.87 13.43
C VAL A 337 -10.71 2.99 14.31
N ILE A 338 -10.78 3.26 15.63
CA ILE A 338 -11.53 2.44 16.58
C ILE A 338 -13.01 2.85 16.63
N ARG A 339 -13.35 4.07 16.20
CA ARG A 339 -14.71 4.63 16.17
C ARG A 339 -15.11 4.88 14.73
N PRO A 340 -15.55 3.84 13.98
CA PRO A 340 -16.00 3.99 12.60
C PRO A 340 -17.32 4.78 12.52
#